data_376dbd72fe896e80ef333b26f853a3a4
#
_entry.id   376dbd72fe896e80ef333b26f853a3a4
#
_cell.length_a   1.000
_cell.length_b   1.000
_cell.length_c   1.000
_cell.angle_alpha   90.00
_cell.angle_beta   90.00
_cell.angle_gamma   90.00
#
_symmetry.space_group_name_H-M   'P 1'
#
loop_
_entity.id
_entity.type
_entity.pdbx_description
1 polymer ?
#
loop_
_entity_poly.entity_id
_entity_poly.type
_entity_poly.pdbx_seq_one_letter_code
_entity_poly.pdbx_strand_id
1 'polypeptide(L)' 'MSKMGNLYLELTERAQDFIADYADKKYFTLMDAREAFVKEKGEEHGSLFDTEAEVASEMGII' A
#
# COMPACT_ATOMS: atom_id res chain seq x y z
N MET A 1 -7.22 -1.09 -24.94
CA MET A 1 -6.78 -1.27 -23.62
C MET A 1 -6.59 0.05 -22.94
N SER A 2 -7.17 0.19 -21.82
CA SER A 2 -7.19 1.46 -21.14
C SER A 2 -6.07 1.52 -20.11
N LYS A 3 -5.24 2.55 -20.20
CA LYS A 3 -4.20 2.75 -19.21
C LYS A 3 -4.74 3.33 -17.91
N MET A 4 -5.91 3.92 -17.98
CA MET A 4 -6.48 4.54 -16.80
C MET A 4 -6.90 3.50 -15.78
N GLY A 5 -7.45 2.39 -16.24
CA GLY A 5 -7.78 1.32 -15.32
C GLY A 5 -6.54 0.71 -14.69
N ASN A 6 -5.44 0.69 -15.46
CA ASN A 6 -4.20 0.12 -14.95
C ASN A 6 -3.55 0.97 -13.88
N LEU A 7 -3.76 2.29 -13.93
CA LEU A 7 -3.15 3.17 -12.95
C LEU A 7 -3.65 2.86 -11.56
N TYR A 8 -4.96 2.72 -11.40
CA TYR A 8 -5.52 2.41 -10.10
C TYR A 8 -5.04 1.05 -9.62
N LEU A 9 -5.00 0.07 -10.53
CA LEU A 9 -4.53 -1.27 -10.19
C LEU A 9 -3.07 -1.24 -9.76
N GLU A 10 -2.24 -0.45 -10.45
CA GLU A 10 -0.84 -0.32 -10.07
C GLU A 10 -0.67 0.25 -8.68
N LEU A 11 -1.47 1.28 -8.36
CA LEU A 11 -1.40 1.88 -7.03
C LEU A 11 -1.79 0.87 -5.96
N THR A 12 -2.85 0.12 -6.21
CA THR A 12 -3.29 -0.90 -5.26
C THR A 12 -2.21 -1.96 -5.07
N GLU A 13 -1.62 -2.42 -6.16
CA GLU A 13 -0.58 -3.45 -6.07
C GLU A 13 0.65 -2.93 -5.33
N ARG A 14 1.03 -1.67 -5.57
CA ARG A 14 2.18 -1.12 -4.85
C ARG A 14 1.90 -0.99 -3.36
N ALA A 15 0.67 -0.58 -3.01
CA ALA A 15 0.30 -0.53 -1.60
C ALA A 15 0.41 -1.91 -0.97
N GLN A 16 -0.07 -2.92 -1.67
CA GLN A 16 0.02 -4.29 -1.17
C GLN A 16 1.47 -4.74 -1.04
N ASP A 17 2.34 -4.32 -1.97
CA ASP A 17 3.76 -4.65 -1.86
C ASP A 17 4.38 -4.06 -0.60
N PHE A 18 4.08 -2.80 -0.30
CA PHE A 18 4.62 -2.18 0.91
C PHE A 18 4.06 -2.82 2.17
N ILE A 19 2.80 -3.23 2.13
CA ILE A 19 2.20 -3.91 3.28
C ILE A 19 2.86 -5.28 3.47
N ALA A 20 3.11 -5.99 2.39
CA ALA A 20 3.81 -7.28 2.47
C ALA A 20 5.22 -7.10 3.02
N ASP A 21 5.90 -6.03 2.61
CA ASP A 21 7.23 -5.73 3.14
C ASP A 21 7.17 -5.46 4.64
N TYR A 22 6.13 -4.76 5.09
CA TYR A 22 5.96 -4.56 6.52
C TYR A 22 5.74 -5.89 7.23
N ALA A 23 4.94 -6.78 6.64
CA ALA A 23 4.71 -8.10 7.22
C ALA A 23 6.00 -8.90 7.29
N ASP A 24 6.90 -8.68 6.33
CA ASP A 24 8.21 -9.33 6.30
C ASP A 24 9.24 -8.61 7.17
N LYS A 25 8.80 -7.61 7.94
CA LYS A 25 9.63 -6.87 8.87
C LYS A 25 10.68 -6.01 8.18
N LYS A 26 10.43 -5.62 6.94
CA LYS A 26 11.29 -4.68 6.24
C LYS A 26 11.04 -3.24 6.69
N TYR A 27 9.90 -3.00 7.30
CA TYR A 27 9.58 -1.71 7.92
C TYR A 27 9.28 -1.95 9.38
N PHE A 28 9.71 -1.01 10.22
CA PHE A 28 9.54 -1.15 11.66
C PHE A 28 8.07 -0.99 12.07
N THR A 29 7.37 -0.07 11.42
CA THR A 29 5.95 0.14 11.71
C THR A 29 5.19 0.24 10.40
N LEU A 30 3.87 0.06 10.50
CA LEU A 30 3.01 0.24 9.33
C LEU A 30 3.08 1.67 8.83
N MET A 31 3.24 2.63 9.73
CA MET A 31 3.38 4.03 9.36
C MET A 31 4.61 4.24 8.47
N ASP A 32 5.71 3.55 8.78
CA ASP A 32 6.91 3.65 7.95
C ASP A 32 6.63 3.17 6.53
N ALA A 33 5.91 2.07 6.40
CA ALA A 33 5.55 1.55 5.09
C ALA A 33 4.64 2.53 4.36
N ARG A 34 3.69 3.14 5.08
CA ARG A 34 2.80 4.12 4.50
C ARG A 34 3.57 5.33 3.97
N GLU A 35 4.52 5.81 4.76
CA GLU A 35 5.33 6.95 4.34
C GLU A 35 6.12 6.64 3.08
N ALA A 36 6.67 5.44 2.98
CA ALA A 36 7.41 5.04 1.79
C ALA A 36 6.50 5.02 0.57
N PHE A 37 5.29 4.51 0.74
CA PHE A 37 4.32 4.48 -0.35
C PHE A 37 3.93 5.89 -0.79
N VAL A 38 3.63 6.76 0.19
CA VAL A 38 3.24 8.13 -0.09
C VAL A 38 4.38 8.88 -0.78
N LYS A 39 5.60 8.61 -0.35
CA LYS A 39 6.77 9.25 -0.96
C LYS A 39 6.93 8.83 -2.41
N GLU A 40 6.61 7.59 -2.73
CA GLU A 40 6.75 7.08 -4.08
C GLU A 40 5.59 7.53 -4.97
N LYS A 41 4.36 7.52 -4.47
CA LYS A 41 3.18 7.71 -5.30
C LYS A 41 2.45 9.03 -5.07
N GLY A 42 2.65 9.69 -3.92
CA GLY A 42 1.99 10.96 -3.63
C GLY A 42 1.06 10.84 -2.45
N GLU A 43 0.93 11.95 -1.71
CA GLU A 43 0.11 11.98 -0.50
C GLU A 43 -1.37 11.76 -0.80
N GLU A 44 -1.79 12.11 -2.00
CA GLU A 44 -3.19 11.93 -2.38
C GLU A 44 -3.60 10.47 -2.39
N HIS A 45 -2.64 9.56 -2.42
CA HIS A 45 -2.92 8.12 -2.44
C HIS A 45 -2.78 7.47 -1.06
N GLY A 46 -2.57 8.28 -0.02
CA GLY A 46 -2.42 7.73 1.32
C GLY A 46 -3.64 6.99 1.81
N SER A 47 -4.84 7.50 1.47
CA SER A 47 -6.06 6.82 1.91
C SER A 47 -6.23 5.47 1.22
N LEU A 48 -5.74 5.33 0.00
CA LEU A 48 -5.75 4.03 -0.67
C LEU A 48 -4.89 3.04 0.10
N PHE A 49 -3.71 3.47 0.54
CA PHE A 49 -2.86 2.61 1.36
C PHE A 49 -3.56 2.21 2.65
N ASP A 50 -4.22 3.17 3.30
CA ASP A 50 -4.92 2.89 4.54
C ASP A 50 -6.01 1.84 4.34
N THR A 51 -6.75 1.93 3.25
CA THR A 51 -7.80 0.95 2.93
C THR A 51 -7.19 -0.43 2.72
N GLU A 52 -6.09 -0.51 1.97
CA GLU A 52 -5.45 -1.80 1.73
C GLU A 52 -4.87 -2.39 3.00
N ALA A 53 -4.33 -1.53 3.88
CA ALA A 53 -3.80 -2.01 5.15
C ALA A 53 -4.91 -2.55 6.04
N GLU A 54 -6.06 -1.91 6.02
CA GLU A 54 -7.21 -2.38 6.80
C GLU A 54 -7.65 -3.76 6.31
N VAL A 55 -7.75 -3.92 5.00
CA VAL A 55 -8.12 -5.21 4.42
C VAL A 55 -7.10 -6.28 4.80
N ALA A 56 -5.81 -5.95 4.72
CA ALA A 56 -4.76 -6.90 5.07
C ALA A 56 -4.85 -7.31 6.53
N SER A 57 -5.19 -6.35 7.39
CA SER A 57 -5.36 -6.65 8.82
C SER A 57 -6.53 -7.59 9.04
N GLU A 58 -7.64 -7.35 8.34
CA GLU A 58 -8.81 -8.22 8.47
C GLU A 58 -8.55 -9.61 7.95
N MET A 59 -7.69 -9.72 6.95
CA MET A 59 -7.34 -11.03 6.38
C MET A 59 -6.26 -11.75 7.18
N GLY A 60 -5.72 -11.09 8.18
CA GLY A 60 -4.69 -11.70 9.02
C GLY A 60 -3.30 -11.67 8.44
N ILE A 61 -3.08 -10.85 7.39
CA ILE A 61 -1.76 -10.73 6.79
C ILE A 61 -0.82 -9.94 7.70
N ILE A 62 -1.37 -8.93 8.37
CA ILE A 62 -0.58 -8.11 9.29
C ILE A 62 -1.24 -8.00 10.65
#